data_55539d6d5e88d9096f131f1180cbb6d1
#
_entry.id   55539d6d5e88d9096f131f1180cbb6d1
#
_cell.length_a   1.000
_cell.length_b   1.000
_cell.length_c   1.000
_cell.angle_alpha   90.00
_cell.angle_beta   90.00
_cell.angle_gamma   90.00
#
_symmetry.space_group_name_H-M   'P 1'
#
loop_
_entity.id
_entity.type
_entity.pdbx_description
1 polymer ?
#
loop_
_entity_poly.entity_id
_entity_poly.type
_entity_poly.pdbx_seq_one_letter_code
_entity_poly.pdbx_strand_id
1 'polypeptide(L)'
;AGDLNANPNLKTQSAKVILNEVISRNPSKIAGKQEVFGDKADYVLANPNGISVEGGGFINTPRASLVVGKPQVSTGNLNGYDITGDKGLNTNGNITTSGDIDLIAPQVNVAGQISTSEGVNVIAGKNKISREDNGTLKITTTEKTGQVLDGRVVGSIQAGRIRIHSADDRATITAQATELNAKEISITAGKANINGKVSRGDGYSSGKSGKVGTVNVRDERSGTSENYQATHIKADKLNINIINQLNINGAEIQAKSSQINGGGVHLGSEKTVVANKSSKFQSKGAWYRNELDSNRTETTHRTTIASDNLNIVATKGKVTTEGAKLSAKTTALYGEQGITLRGASATQSQAAYADFKNETARLKTGTSNQDSHIQRYTATEISTQNDLVLGGKGDVNLIGVVAKVDGALLAKNEGNLAFNAEKTTEHYSLNDHMRFWGGLAGSKTVGTGRNAEIIHGSDLTVRGDAVLDAKRGVHITGSRVVTGGNGAVKGNTGSL
;
A
#
# COMPACT_ATOMS: atom_id res chain seq x y z
N ALA A 1 -26.55 4.54 -37.37
CA ALA A 1 -27.29 5.57 -36.64
C ALA A 1 -28.52 5.91 -37.49
N GLY A 2 -29.72 5.76 -36.92
CA GLY A 2 -30.94 6.19 -37.60
C GLY A 2 -31.07 7.71 -37.61
N ASP A 3 -31.80 8.25 -38.57
CA ASP A 3 -32.11 9.67 -38.63
C ASP A 3 -32.94 10.07 -37.40
N LEU A 4 -32.35 10.87 -36.50
CA LEU A 4 -33.03 11.42 -35.35
C LEU A 4 -33.62 12.79 -35.71
N ASN A 5 -34.93 12.95 -35.54
CA ASN A 5 -35.58 14.23 -35.73
C ASN A 5 -35.18 15.21 -34.60
N ALA A 6 -35.04 16.50 -34.96
CA ALA A 6 -34.79 17.54 -33.96
C ALA A 6 -35.93 17.60 -32.92
N ASN A 7 -35.57 17.80 -31.68
CA ASN A 7 -36.55 17.94 -30.60
C ASN A 7 -37.32 19.26 -30.78
N PRO A 8 -38.66 19.23 -31.05
CA PRO A 8 -39.43 20.44 -31.33
C PRO A 8 -39.53 21.41 -30.14
N ASN A 9 -39.19 20.93 -28.91
CA ASN A 9 -39.22 21.74 -27.70
C ASN A 9 -37.95 22.59 -27.50
N LEU A 10 -36.87 22.35 -28.27
CA LEU A 10 -35.60 23.07 -28.14
C LEU A 10 -35.55 24.34 -29.02
N LYS A 11 -36.62 24.84 -29.54
CA LYS A 11 -36.71 26.06 -30.33
C LYS A 11 -35.41 26.43 -31.08
N THR A 12 -34.56 27.34 -30.51
CA THR A 12 -33.33 27.84 -31.13
C THR A 12 -32.06 27.60 -30.29
N GLN A 13 -32.15 26.97 -29.13
CA GLN A 13 -31.01 26.73 -28.26
C GLN A 13 -30.88 25.25 -27.93
N SER A 14 -29.66 24.73 -28.07
CA SER A 14 -29.35 23.37 -27.65
C SER A 14 -29.29 23.24 -26.12
N ALA A 15 -29.67 22.09 -25.60
CA ALA A 15 -29.57 21.79 -24.16
C ALA A 15 -28.09 21.78 -23.71
N LYS A 16 -27.78 22.46 -22.64
CA LYS A 16 -26.45 22.42 -22.00
C LYS A 16 -26.25 21.19 -21.11
N VAL A 17 -27.35 20.67 -20.59
CA VAL A 17 -27.35 19.49 -19.67
C VAL A 17 -28.52 18.58 -20.06
N ILE A 18 -28.22 17.30 -20.19
CA ILE A 18 -29.21 16.22 -20.33
C ILE A 18 -29.26 15.47 -19.01
N LEU A 19 -30.38 15.64 -18.30
CA LEU A 19 -30.63 14.99 -17.02
C LEU A 19 -31.55 13.77 -17.19
N ASN A 20 -31.04 12.60 -16.86
CA ASN A 20 -31.80 11.36 -16.74
C ASN A 20 -32.01 11.06 -15.27
N GLU A 21 -33.16 11.40 -14.73
CA GLU A 21 -33.55 11.06 -13.36
C GLU A 21 -34.37 9.79 -13.35
N VAL A 22 -33.94 8.81 -12.55
CA VAL A 22 -34.67 7.55 -12.36
C VAL A 22 -35.60 7.67 -11.15
N ILE A 23 -36.89 7.72 -11.42
CA ILE A 23 -37.96 7.80 -10.40
C ILE A 23 -38.52 6.44 -9.99
N SER A 24 -38.13 5.36 -10.69
CA SER A 24 -38.50 3.97 -10.34
C SER A 24 -37.62 3.46 -9.21
N ARG A 25 -37.89 2.22 -8.72
CA ARG A 25 -37.12 1.59 -7.64
C ARG A 25 -35.97 0.71 -8.16
N ASN A 26 -35.71 0.70 -9.45
CA ASN A 26 -34.71 -0.18 -10.05
C ASN A 26 -33.34 0.51 -10.14
N PRO A 27 -32.23 -0.19 -9.90
CA PRO A 27 -30.90 0.32 -10.17
C PRO A 27 -30.68 0.51 -11.68
N SER A 28 -29.76 1.39 -12.04
CA SER A 28 -29.35 1.61 -13.42
C SER A 28 -28.12 0.79 -13.77
N LYS A 29 -28.09 0.28 -15.01
CA LYS A 29 -26.95 -0.42 -15.58
C LYS A 29 -26.53 0.26 -16.88
N ILE A 30 -25.24 0.65 -16.96
CA ILE A 30 -24.60 1.15 -18.19
C ILE A 30 -23.69 0.03 -18.71
N ALA A 31 -23.95 -0.49 -19.91
CA ALA A 31 -23.20 -1.57 -20.53
C ALA A 31 -22.68 -1.23 -21.92
N GLY A 32 -22.56 0.07 -22.25
CA GLY A 32 -22.11 0.54 -23.57
C GLY A 32 -21.89 2.04 -23.59
N LYS A 33 -21.46 2.54 -24.75
CA LYS A 33 -21.22 3.96 -24.96
C LYS A 33 -22.54 4.75 -24.95
N GLN A 34 -22.52 5.89 -24.29
CA GLN A 34 -23.59 6.88 -24.27
C GLN A 34 -23.16 8.04 -25.15
N GLU A 35 -23.99 8.44 -26.12
CA GLU A 35 -23.68 9.51 -27.04
C GLU A 35 -24.75 10.62 -26.97
N VAL A 36 -24.28 11.84 -26.83
CA VAL A 36 -25.12 13.02 -27.02
C VAL A 36 -25.11 13.36 -28.50
N PHE A 37 -26.25 13.19 -29.12
CA PHE A 37 -26.41 13.51 -30.58
C PHE A 37 -26.67 15.01 -30.77
N GLY A 38 -25.93 15.65 -31.66
CA GLY A 38 -26.01 17.09 -31.96
C GLY A 38 -24.94 17.89 -31.21
N ASP A 39 -25.32 19.03 -30.67
CA ASP A 39 -24.41 19.87 -29.90
C ASP A 39 -23.98 19.20 -28.58
N LYS A 40 -22.77 19.52 -28.13
CA LYS A 40 -22.24 18.98 -26.87
C LYS A 40 -23.10 19.38 -25.66
N ALA A 41 -23.43 18.43 -24.82
CA ALA A 41 -24.12 18.67 -23.57
C ALA A 41 -23.55 17.79 -22.44
N ASP A 42 -23.61 18.28 -21.21
CA ASP A 42 -23.32 17.46 -20.04
C ASP A 42 -24.38 16.37 -19.90
N TYR A 43 -23.92 15.16 -19.59
CA TYR A 43 -24.77 14.01 -19.34
C TYR A 43 -24.87 13.72 -17.85
N VAL A 44 -26.05 13.65 -17.32
CA VAL A 44 -26.28 13.31 -15.92
C VAL A 44 -27.24 12.12 -15.82
N LEU A 45 -26.80 11.05 -15.13
CA LEU A 45 -27.66 9.96 -14.71
C LEU A 45 -27.77 10.00 -13.17
N ALA A 46 -28.96 10.31 -12.69
CA ALA A 46 -29.25 10.34 -11.26
C ALA A 46 -30.22 9.20 -10.89
N ASN A 47 -29.74 8.26 -10.05
CA ASN A 47 -30.54 7.15 -9.57
C ASN A 47 -30.24 6.81 -8.12
N PRO A 48 -31.14 7.12 -7.17
CA PRO A 48 -30.95 6.82 -5.75
C PRO A 48 -30.91 5.31 -5.42
N ASN A 49 -31.31 4.44 -6.36
CA ASN A 49 -31.33 2.98 -6.15
C ASN A 49 -30.03 2.27 -6.55
N GLY A 50 -29.03 3.01 -6.99
CA GLY A 50 -27.71 2.49 -7.37
C GLY A 50 -27.42 2.54 -8.86
N ILE A 51 -26.14 2.54 -9.19
CA ILE A 51 -25.64 2.56 -10.58
C ILE A 51 -24.52 1.53 -10.72
N SER A 52 -24.59 0.71 -11.77
CA SER A 52 -23.53 -0.18 -12.19
C SER A 52 -23.07 0.16 -13.60
N VAL A 53 -21.73 0.27 -13.78
CA VAL A 53 -21.11 0.50 -15.09
C VAL A 53 -20.28 -0.72 -15.46
N GLU A 54 -20.76 -1.48 -16.44
CA GLU A 54 -20.12 -2.70 -16.93
C GLU A 54 -19.14 -2.43 -18.08
N GLY A 55 -18.92 -1.17 -18.40
CA GLY A 55 -18.04 -0.67 -19.46
C GLY A 55 -18.76 0.23 -20.44
N GLY A 56 -17.98 1.02 -21.18
CA GLY A 56 -18.49 1.96 -22.16
C GLY A 56 -17.72 3.28 -22.21
N GLY A 57 -18.44 4.36 -22.39
CA GLY A 57 -17.86 5.71 -22.43
C GLY A 57 -18.91 6.75 -22.75
N PHE A 58 -18.48 8.00 -22.81
CA PHE A 58 -19.35 9.13 -23.09
C PHE A 58 -18.80 9.88 -24.30
N ILE A 59 -19.64 10.03 -25.33
CA ILE A 59 -19.30 10.64 -26.61
C ILE A 59 -20.01 11.97 -26.68
N ASN A 60 -19.32 12.99 -27.17
CA ASN A 60 -19.86 14.34 -27.34
C ASN A 60 -20.37 14.96 -26.01
N THR A 61 -19.71 14.58 -24.92
CA THR A 61 -20.11 14.91 -23.54
C THR A 61 -18.95 15.60 -22.83
N PRO A 62 -19.01 16.92 -22.58
CA PRO A 62 -17.98 17.64 -21.83
C PRO A 62 -17.84 17.16 -20.40
N ARG A 63 -18.95 16.72 -19.79
CA ARG A 63 -18.99 16.16 -18.43
C ARG A 63 -20.05 15.07 -18.32
N ALA A 64 -19.67 13.94 -17.78
CA ALA A 64 -20.59 12.85 -17.42
C ALA A 64 -20.67 12.72 -15.90
N SER A 65 -21.85 12.89 -15.33
CA SER A 65 -22.06 12.74 -13.89
C SER A 65 -22.98 11.55 -13.62
N LEU A 66 -22.44 10.55 -12.92
CA LEU A 66 -23.16 9.36 -12.43
C LEU A 66 -23.41 9.54 -10.94
N VAL A 67 -24.68 9.71 -10.57
CA VAL A 67 -25.06 10.16 -9.23
C VAL A 67 -26.04 9.19 -8.59
N VAL A 68 -25.61 8.54 -7.50
CA VAL A 68 -26.52 7.76 -6.66
C VAL A 68 -27.11 8.68 -5.61
N GLY A 69 -28.13 9.42 -6.04
CA GLY A 69 -28.78 10.47 -5.27
C GLY A 69 -29.85 11.17 -6.07
N LYS A 70 -30.38 12.25 -5.54
CA LYS A 70 -31.41 13.07 -6.16
C LYS A 70 -30.81 14.35 -6.75
N PRO A 71 -31.14 14.73 -7.98
CA PRO A 71 -30.71 16.01 -8.54
C PRO A 71 -31.50 17.16 -7.89
N GLN A 72 -30.85 18.32 -7.77
CA GLN A 72 -31.47 19.56 -7.36
C GLN A 72 -31.64 20.46 -8.57
N VAL A 73 -32.89 20.64 -9.01
CA VAL A 73 -33.23 21.44 -10.19
C VAL A 73 -34.11 22.62 -9.74
N SER A 74 -33.75 23.83 -10.13
CA SER A 74 -34.62 24.99 -9.97
C SER A 74 -34.55 25.87 -11.22
N THR A 75 -35.69 26.41 -11.63
CA THR A 75 -35.83 27.28 -12.82
C THR A 75 -35.18 26.72 -14.10
N GLY A 76 -35.24 25.37 -14.26
CA GLY A 76 -34.64 24.68 -15.41
C GLY A 76 -33.14 24.46 -15.35
N ASN A 77 -32.46 24.85 -14.27
CA ASN A 77 -31.04 24.66 -14.06
C ASN A 77 -30.76 23.54 -13.05
N LEU A 78 -29.74 22.75 -13.33
CA LEU A 78 -29.22 21.75 -12.39
C LEU A 78 -28.24 22.42 -11.43
N ASN A 79 -28.63 22.57 -10.16
CA ASN A 79 -27.87 23.29 -9.14
C ASN A 79 -27.01 22.36 -8.28
N GLY A 80 -27.23 21.04 -8.34
CA GLY A 80 -26.46 20.09 -7.54
C GLY A 80 -27.17 18.78 -7.28
N TYR A 81 -26.76 18.11 -6.21
CA TYR A 81 -27.23 16.78 -5.86
C TYR A 81 -27.36 16.60 -4.34
N ASP A 82 -28.38 15.85 -3.92
CA ASP A 82 -28.55 15.35 -2.55
C ASP A 82 -28.25 13.86 -2.48
N ILE A 83 -27.23 13.50 -1.71
CA ILE A 83 -26.78 12.13 -1.52
C ILE A 83 -27.16 11.68 -0.10
N THR A 84 -28.32 11.02 0.04
CA THR A 84 -28.89 10.67 1.34
C THR A 84 -29.10 9.17 1.56
N GLY A 85 -29.07 8.38 0.49
CA GLY A 85 -29.32 6.94 0.54
C GLY A 85 -28.13 6.11 1.07
N ASP A 86 -28.22 4.80 0.87
CA ASP A 86 -27.20 3.80 1.25
C ASP A 86 -26.70 2.96 0.08
N LYS A 87 -27.19 3.24 -1.13
CA LYS A 87 -26.83 2.48 -2.34
C LYS A 87 -25.50 2.95 -2.91
N GLY A 88 -24.85 2.05 -3.67
CA GLY A 88 -23.52 2.28 -4.23
C GLY A 88 -23.50 2.54 -5.73
N LEU A 89 -22.36 3.07 -6.16
CA LEU A 89 -21.94 3.16 -7.53
C LEU A 89 -20.77 2.22 -7.75
N ASN A 90 -20.89 1.29 -8.70
CA ASN A 90 -19.85 0.33 -9.04
C ASN A 90 -19.44 0.46 -10.49
N THR A 91 -18.13 0.50 -10.76
CA THR A 91 -17.60 0.42 -12.13
C THR A 91 -16.80 -0.87 -12.26
N ASN A 92 -17.32 -1.83 -13.01
CA ASN A 92 -16.68 -3.14 -13.22
C ASN A 92 -15.97 -3.23 -14.57
N GLY A 93 -16.32 -2.38 -15.53
CA GLY A 93 -15.74 -2.33 -16.87
C GLY A 93 -14.98 -1.03 -17.14
N ASN A 94 -14.36 -0.98 -18.31
CA ASN A 94 -13.58 0.18 -18.73
C ASN A 94 -14.48 1.33 -19.18
N ILE A 95 -14.16 2.54 -18.73
CA ILE A 95 -14.84 3.78 -19.10
C ILE A 95 -13.86 4.69 -19.82
N THR A 96 -14.20 5.10 -21.04
CA THR A 96 -13.40 6.06 -21.82
C THR A 96 -14.24 7.25 -22.19
N THR A 97 -13.74 8.44 -21.91
CA THR A 97 -14.40 9.70 -22.30
C THR A 97 -13.33 10.76 -22.62
N SER A 98 -13.72 11.80 -23.34
CA SER A 98 -12.86 12.98 -23.57
C SER A 98 -13.13 14.12 -22.59
N GLY A 99 -14.22 14.05 -21.82
CA GLY A 99 -14.63 15.08 -20.85
C GLY A 99 -14.39 14.65 -19.40
N ASP A 100 -14.83 15.50 -18.49
CA ASP A 100 -14.86 15.19 -17.05
C ASP A 100 -15.79 14.02 -16.74
N ILE A 101 -15.49 13.25 -15.73
CA ILE A 101 -16.37 12.22 -15.17
C ILE A 101 -16.52 12.37 -13.67
N ASP A 102 -17.76 12.39 -13.18
CA ASP A 102 -18.10 12.43 -11.77
C ASP A 102 -18.77 11.11 -11.37
N LEU A 103 -18.20 10.44 -10.37
CA LEU A 103 -18.74 9.24 -9.72
C LEU A 103 -19.14 9.63 -8.29
N ILE A 104 -20.44 9.79 -8.07
CA ILE A 104 -20.97 10.39 -6.83
C ILE A 104 -21.97 9.43 -6.20
N ALA A 105 -21.67 8.95 -4.99
CA ALA A 105 -22.56 8.03 -4.29
C ALA A 105 -22.24 7.98 -2.78
N PRO A 106 -23.15 7.44 -1.96
CA PRO A 106 -22.81 7.08 -0.57
C PRO A 106 -21.60 6.15 -0.51
N GLN A 107 -21.52 5.18 -1.42
CA GLN A 107 -20.42 4.23 -1.58
C GLN A 107 -19.99 4.17 -3.05
N VAL A 108 -18.70 4.31 -3.34
CA VAL A 108 -18.15 4.22 -4.69
C VAL A 108 -17.11 3.12 -4.75
N ASN A 109 -17.26 2.21 -5.71
CA ASN A 109 -16.30 1.15 -5.99
C ASN A 109 -15.84 1.27 -7.45
N VAL A 110 -14.54 1.50 -7.66
CA VAL A 110 -13.93 1.60 -8.99
C VAL A 110 -13.05 0.37 -9.19
N ALA A 111 -13.56 -0.63 -9.92
CA ALA A 111 -12.83 -1.87 -10.21
C ALA A 111 -12.28 -1.94 -11.64
N GLY A 112 -12.89 -1.22 -12.59
CA GLY A 112 -12.41 -1.13 -13.97
C GLY A 112 -11.40 0.00 -14.20
N GLN A 113 -11.05 0.21 -15.46
CA GLN A 113 -10.20 1.31 -15.88
C GLN A 113 -11.02 2.53 -16.25
N ILE A 114 -10.64 3.71 -15.77
CA ILE A 114 -11.21 5.00 -16.20
C ILE A 114 -10.13 5.79 -16.93
N SER A 115 -10.42 6.23 -18.16
CA SER A 115 -9.49 7.00 -18.98
C SER A 115 -10.15 8.25 -19.54
N THR A 116 -9.58 9.42 -19.26
CA THR A 116 -9.97 10.72 -19.80
C THR A 116 -8.78 11.66 -19.89
N SER A 117 -8.83 12.67 -20.77
CA SER A 117 -7.86 13.77 -20.78
C SER A 117 -8.14 14.83 -19.70
N GLU A 118 -9.37 14.90 -19.21
CA GLU A 118 -9.85 15.89 -18.26
C GLU A 118 -9.82 15.36 -16.81
N GLY A 119 -10.85 15.63 -16.03
CA GLY A 119 -10.91 15.27 -14.61
C GLY A 119 -11.74 14.03 -14.30
N VAL A 120 -11.32 13.29 -13.29
CA VAL A 120 -12.12 12.25 -12.63
C VAL A 120 -12.36 12.67 -11.18
N ASN A 121 -13.64 12.78 -10.79
CA ASN A 121 -14.06 13.01 -9.43
C ASN A 121 -14.74 11.76 -8.87
N VAL A 122 -14.19 11.20 -7.81
CA VAL A 122 -14.78 10.11 -7.02
C VAL A 122 -15.20 10.70 -5.68
N ILE A 123 -16.51 10.85 -5.47
CA ILE A 123 -17.06 11.51 -4.29
C ILE A 123 -17.93 10.52 -3.53
N ALA A 124 -17.46 10.11 -2.35
CA ALA A 124 -18.15 9.15 -1.49
C ALA A 124 -18.75 9.83 -0.24
N GLY A 125 -19.81 9.24 0.28
CA GLY A 125 -20.47 9.68 1.50
C GLY A 125 -21.80 10.38 1.27
N LYS A 126 -22.53 10.65 2.38
CA LYS A 126 -23.77 11.40 2.35
C LYS A 126 -23.47 12.90 2.32
N ASN A 127 -23.76 13.52 1.20
CA ASN A 127 -23.34 14.88 0.90
C ASN A 127 -24.45 15.67 0.23
N LYS A 128 -24.46 16.97 0.48
CA LYS A 128 -25.09 17.95 -0.39
C LYS A 128 -24.02 18.54 -1.30
N ILE A 129 -24.23 18.43 -2.59
CA ILE A 129 -23.27 18.89 -3.59
C ILE A 129 -23.88 20.02 -4.38
N SER A 130 -23.27 21.20 -4.35
CA SER A 130 -23.62 22.32 -5.20
C SER A 130 -22.76 22.29 -6.47
N ARG A 131 -23.40 22.49 -7.60
CA ARG A 131 -22.73 22.60 -8.90
C ARG A 131 -22.70 24.07 -9.32
N GLU A 132 -21.52 24.62 -9.50
CA GLU A 132 -21.32 25.97 -10.00
C GLU A 132 -21.42 26.01 -11.53
N ASP A 133 -21.62 27.18 -12.12
CA ASP A 133 -21.78 27.35 -13.57
C ASP A 133 -20.58 26.86 -14.38
N ASN A 134 -19.38 26.94 -13.81
CA ASN A 134 -18.14 26.41 -14.40
C ASN A 134 -17.97 24.90 -14.24
N GLY A 135 -18.97 24.21 -13.67
CA GLY A 135 -18.94 22.77 -13.38
C GLY A 135 -18.18 22.36 -12.11
N THR A 136 -17.66 23.31 -11.32
CA THR A 136 -17.03 23.02 -10.04
C THR A 136 -18.05 22.43 -9.06
N LEU A 137 -17.64 21.37 -8.36
CA LEU A 137 -18.46 20.71 -7.34
C LEU A 137 -18.01 21.12 -5.95
N LYS A 138 -18.90 21.81 -5.20
CA LYS A 138 -18.71 22.15 -3.80
C LYS A 138 -19.46 21.15 -2.93
N ILE A 139 -18.74 20.49 -2.04
CA ILE A 139 -19.24 19.38 -1.24
C ILE A 139 -19.45 19.84 0.19
N THR A 140 -20.63 19.56 0.75
CA THR A 140 -20.96 19.76 2.15
C THR A 140 -21.49 18.45 2.71
N THR A 141 -20.81 17.87 3.70
CA THR A 141 -21.27 16.65 4.36
C THR A 141 -22.52 16.93 5.19
N THR A 142 -23.61 16.21 4.90
CA THR A 142 -24.90 16.39 5.56
C THR A 142 -25.10 15.47 6.74
N GLU A 143 -24.50 14.27 6.69
CA GLU A 143 -24.67 13.27 7.73
C GLU A 143 -23.39 12.47 7.93
N LYS A 144 -22.91 12.41 9.17
CA LYS A 144 -21.83 11.53 9.60
C LYS A 144 -22.44 10.23 10.10
N THR A 145 -22.48 9.22 9.28
CA THR A 145 -23.26 8.00 9.53
C THR A 145 -22.64 7.04 10.51
N GLY A 146 -21.38 7.24 10.89
CA GLY A 146 -20.68 6.30 11.76
C GLY A 146 -20.39 4.93 11.13
N GLN A 147 -20.93 4.65 9.94
CA GLN A 147 -20.60 3.47 9.15
C GLN A 147 -19.37 3.80 8.29
N VAL A 148 -18.48 2.82 8.20
CA VAL A 148 -17.33 2.87 7.29
C VAL A 148 -17.89 2.82 5.87
N LEU A 149 -17.98 3.98 5.23
CA LEU A 149 -18.34 4.08 3.83
C LEU A 149 -17.04 3.94 3.03
N ASP A 150 -16.79 2.73 2.54
CA ASP A 150 -15.58 2.46 1.77
C ASP A 150 -15.72 3.00 0.35
N GLY A 151 -15.01 4.07 0.07
CA GLY A 151 -14.67 4.42 -1.29
C GLY A 151 -13.50 3.52 -1.74
N ARG A 152 -13.79 2.44 -2.46
CA ARG A 152 -12.76 1.49 -2.90
C ARG A 152 -12.32 1.80 -4.32
N VAL A 153 -11.01 1.96 -4.52
CA VAL A 153 -10.40 2.09 -5.84
C VAL A 153 -9.40 0.94 -6.01
N VAL A 154 -9.77 -0.06 -6.79
CA VAL A 154 -8.94 -1.24 -7.10
C VAL A 154 -8.66 -1.37 -8.61
N GLY A 155 -9.26 -0.54 -9.44
CA GLY A 155 -8.98 -0.42 -10.86
C GLY A 155 -7.85 0.58 -11.14
N SER A 156 -7.84 1.15 -12.34
CA SER A 156 -6.90 2.20 -12.71
C SER A 156 -7.64 3.46 -13.15
N ILE A 157 -7.05 4.63 -12.83
CA ILE A 157 -7.56 5.92 -13.28
C ILE A 157 -6.43 6.68 -13.97
N GLN A 158 -6.62 6.98 -15.23
CA GLN A 158 -5.73 7.83 -16.01
C GLN A 158 -6.50 9.09 -16.46
N ALA A 159 -6.05 10.25 -15.97
CA ALA A 159 -6.77 11.51 -16.18
C ALA A 159 -5.82 12.71 -16.21
N GLY A 160 -6.34 13.89 -16.61
CA GLY A 160 -5.65 15.15 -16.38
C GLY A 160 -5.61 15.52 -14.90
N ARG A 161 -6.71 15.26 -14.19
CA ARG A 161 -6.86 15.49 -12.74
C ARG A 161 -7.67 14.36 -12.11
N ILE A 162 -7.24 13.91 -10.93
CA ILE A 162 -7.97 12.92 -10.12
C ILE A 162 -8.29 13.55 -8.75
N ARG A 163 -9.57 13.53 -8.40
CA ARG A 163 -10.04 13.91 -7.07
C ARG A 163 -10.80 12.74 -6.44
N ILE A 164 -10.31 12.23 -5.32
CA ILE A 164 -10.98 11.23 -4.51
C ILE A 164 -11.34 11.90 -3.19
N HIS A 165 -12.62 11.98 -2.87
CA HIS A 165 -13.09 12.79 -1.75
C HIS A 165 -14.16 12.09 -0.93
N SER A 166 -13.96 12.07 0.37
CA SER A 166 -14.99 11.82 1.36
C SER A 166 -14.83 12.82 2.52
N ALA A 167 -15.84 13.60 2.80
CA ALA A 167 -15.81 14.58 3.88
C ALA A 167 -16.21 13.98 5.25
N ASP A 168 -16.67 12.75 5.32
CA ASP A 168 -16.95 12.05 6.57
C ASP A 168 -15.62 11.67 7.25
N ASP A 169 -15.39 12.18 8.46
CA ASP A 169 -14.19 11.90 9.26
C ASP A 169 -14.07 10.45 9.73
N ARG A 170 -15.13 9.66 9.60
CA ARG A 170 -15.18 8.23 9.92
C ARG A 170 -15.01 7.34 8.69
N ALA A 171 -15.21 7.90 7.48
CA ALA A 171 -15.11 7.17 6.24
C ALA A 171 -13.66 6.78 5.93
N THR A 172 -13.49 5.59 5.35
CA THR A 172 -12.22 5.09 4.88
C THR A 172 -12.20 5.03 3.35
N ILE A 173 -11.18 5.62 2.74
CA ILE A 173 -10.87 5.41 1.32
C ILE A 173 -9.79 4.34 1.24
N THR A 174 -10.03 3.31 0.44
CA THR A 174 -9.06 2.24 0.17
C THR A 174 -8.65 2.27 -1.29
N ALA A 175 -7.35 2.48 -1.55
CA ALA A 175 -6.72 2.31 -2.86
C ALA A 175 -5.79 1.11 -2.75
N GLN A 176 -6.12 0.00 -3.43
CA GLN A 176 -5.37 -1.24 -3.30
C GLN A 176 -5.07 -1.86 -4.66
N ALA A 177 -3.79 -2.12 -4.94
CA ALA A 177 -3.34 -2.68 -6.21
C ALA A 177 -3.90 -1.89 -7.41
N THR A 178 -3.89 -0.57 -7.30
CA THR A 178 -4.46 0.37 -8.28
C THR A 178 -3.37 1.21 -8.93
N GLU A 179 -3.69 1.77 -10.09
CA GLU A 179 -2.84 2.74 -10.77
C GLU A 179 -3.59 4.08 -10.89
N LEU A 180 -3.04 5.13 -10.28
CA LEU A 180 -3.54 6.49 -10.39
C LEU A 180 -2.49 7.34 -11.12
N ASN A 181 -2.83 7.84 -12.30
CA ASN A 181 -1.93 8.63 -13.14
C ASN A 181 -2.62 9.91 -13.61
N ALA A 182 -2.11 11.06 -13.16
CA ALA A 182 -2.65 12.36 -13.55
C ALA A 182 -1.61 13.48 -13.34
N LYS A 183 -1.86 14.65 -13.90
CA LYS A 183 -1.06 15.86 -13.58
C LYS A 183 -1.28 16.27 -12.11
N GLU A 184 -2.51 16.22 -11.64
CA GLU A 184 -2.86 16.55 -10.26
C GLU A 184 -3.71 15.44 -9.65
N ILE A 185 -3.31 14.97 -8.47
CA ILE A 185 -4.06 13.98 -7.69
C ILE A 185 -4.33 14.57 -6.30
N SER A 186 -5.60 14.55 -5.90
CA SER A 186 -6.05 14.99 -4.58
C SER A 186 -6.87 13.89 -3.91
N ILE A 187 -6.48 13.48 -2.70
CA ILE A 187 -7.18 12.48 -1.89
C ILE A 187 -7.52 13.11 -0.54
N THR A 188 -8.82 13.17 -0.22
CA THR A 188 -9.31 13.70 1.05
C THR A 188 -10.29 12.72 1.68
N ALA A 189 -10.04 12.33 2.94
CA ALA A 189 -10.90 11.40 3.67
C ALA A 189 -10.75 11.52 5.18
N GLY A 190 -11.62 10.84 5.92
CA GLY A 190 -11.45 10.62 7.35
C GLY A 190 -10.27 9.71 7.65
N LYS A 191 -10.19 8.59 6.95
CA LYS A 191 -9.08 7.63 6.98
C LYS A 191 -8.72 7.21 5.56
N ALA A 192 -7.48 6.79 5.33
CA ALA A 192 -7.09 6.22 4.05
C ALA A 192 -6.10 5.07 4.19
N ASN A 193 -6.28 4.04 3.36
CA ASN A 193 -5.37 2.94 3.17
C ASN A 193 -4.95 2.90 1.70
N ILE A 194 -3.67 3.11 1.43
CA ILE A 194 -3.07 3.08 0.09
C ILE A 194 -2.06 1.93 0.09
N ASN A 195 -2.53 0.74 -0.27
CA ASN A 195 -1.77 -0.48 -0.03
C ASN A 195 -1.49 -1.24 -1.32
N GLY A 196 -0.37 -1.95 -1.36
CA GLY A 196 -0.21 -3.09 -2.25
C GLY A 196 -1.21 -4.20 -1.87
N LYS A 197 -1.35 -5.15 -2.76
CA LYS A 197 -2.21 -6.33 -2.54
C LYS A 197 -1.35 -7.58 -2.52
N VAL A 198 -1.42 -8.30 -1.44
CA VAL A 198 -0.93 -9.67 -1.34
C VAL A 198 -2.08 -10.62 -1.65
N SER A 199 -1.88 -11.53 -2.55
CA SER A 199 -2.85 -12.55 -2.94
C SER A 199 -2.21 -13.91 -2.94
N ARG A 200 -3.00 -14.94 -2.65
CA ARG A 200 -2.52 -16.32 -2.73
C ARG A 200 -2.22 -16.64 -4.19
N GLY A 201 -1.01 -17.09 -4.44
CA GLY A 201 -0.60 -17.64 -5.73
C GLY A 201 -0.97 -19.12 -5.86
N ASP A 202 -0.57 -19.73 -6.95
CA ASP A 202 -0.81 -21.13 -7.20
C ASP A 202 0.01 -22.00 -6.22
N GLY A 203 -0.68 -22.83 -5.47
CA GLY A 203 -0.05 -23.89 -4.69
C GLY A 203 0.13 -25.14 -5.56
N TYR A 204 1.18 -25.90 -5.28
CA TYR A 204 1.36 -27.20 -5.90
C TYR A 204 1.42 -28.30 -4.86
N SER A 205 0.93 -29.49 -5.22
CA SER A 205 1.12 -30.72 -4.47
C SER A 205 1.34 -31.84 -5.47
N SER A 206 2.40 -32.58 -5.28
CA SER A 206 2.74 -33.73 -6.11
C SER A 206 3.23 -34.87 -5.25
N GLY A 207 2.81 -36.08 -5.55
CA GLY A 207 3.25 -37.29 -4.86
C GLY A 207 3.52 -38.39 -5.87
N LYS A 208 4.62 -39.10 -5.69
CA LYS A 208 4.97 -40.30 -6.47
C LYS A 208 5.30 -41.40 -5.50
N SER A 209 4.70 -42.56 -5.71
CA SER A 209 5.06 -43.79 -5.00
C SER A 209 5.29 -44.90 -5.99
N GLY A 210 6.26 -45.76 -5.73
CA GLY A 210 6.58 -46.86 -6.61
C GLY A 210 7.85 -47.57 -6.20
N LYS A 211 8.38 -48.40 -7.12
CA LYS A 211 9.67 -49.09 -6.93
C LYS A 211 10.67 -48.60 -7.93
N VAL A 212 11.89 -48.33 -7.45
CA VAL A 212 13.06 -48.10 -8.27
C VAL A 212 14.01 -49.30 -8.03
N GLY A 213 13.98 -50.25 -8.97
CA GLY A 213 14.61 -51.54 -8.75
C GLY A 213 13.93 -52.30 -7.61
N THR A 214 14.66 -52.60 -6.55
CA THR A 214 14.17 -53.30 -5.34
C THR A 214 13.80 -52.38 -4.19
N VAL A 215 13.96 -51.04 -4.36
CA VAL A 215 13.69 -50.02 -3.35
C VAL A 215 12.28 -49.43 -3.55
N ASN A 216 11.48 -49.46 -2.51
CA ASN A 216 10.21 -48.72 -2.47
C ASN A 216 10.53 -47.24 -2.24
N VAL A 217 9.92 -46.37 -3.03
CA VAL A 217 10.11 -44.92 -2.94
C VAL A 217 8.76 -44.22 -2.86
N ARG A 218 8.63 -43.29 -1.92
CA ARG A 218 7.53 -42.32 -1.84
C ARG A 218 8.15 -40.94 -1.77
N ASP A 219 7.79 -40.07 -2.69
CA ASP A 219 8.25 -38.67 -2.77
C ASP A 219 7.02 -37.77 -2.82
N GLU A 220 6.88 -36.89 -1.86
CA GLU A 220 5.77 -35.95 -1.78
C GLU A 220 6.34 -34.53 -1.68
N ARG A 221 5.80 -33.62 -2.46
CA ARG A 221 6.19 -32.22 -2.49
C ARG A 221 4.98 -31.34 -2.49
N SER A 222 4.99 -30.29 -1.72
CA SER A 222 3.98 -29.26 -1.74
C SER A 222 4.60 -27.88 -1.55
N GLY A 223 3.95 -26.89 -2.09
CA GLY A 223 4.38 -25.50 -1.90
C GLY A 223 3.21 -24.55 -2.02
N THR A 224 3.38 -23.41 -1.40
CA THR A 224 2.49 -22.26 -1.49
C THR A 224 3.31 -21.02 -1.80
N SER A 225 2.76 -20.15 -2.63
CA SER A 225 3.34 -18.85 -2.91
C SER A 225 2.30 -17.76 -2.75
N GLU A 226 2.76 -16.56 -2.47
CA GLU A 226 1.93 -15.36 -2.51
C GLU A 226 2.46 -14.43 -3.60
N ASN A 227 1.55 -13.78 -4.30
CA ASN A 227 1.84 -12.79 -5.32
C ASN A 227 1.61 -11.41 -4.73
N TYR A 228 2.41 -10.45 -5.17
CA TYR A 228 2.31 -9.06 -4.77
C TYR A 228 2.03 -8.17 -5.97
N GLN A 229 1.12 -7.21 -5.78
CA GLN A 229 0.82 -6.15 -6.73
C GLN A 229 0.85 -4.80 -6.00
N ALA A 230 1.73 -3.91 -6.41
CA ALA A 230 1.85 -2.58 -5.84
C ALA A 230 0.66 -1.69 -6.21
N THR A 231 0.40 -0.68 -5.39
CA THR A 231 -0.37 0.50 -5.80
C THR A 231 0.61 1.52 -6.37
N HIS A 232 0.33 2.02 -7.57
CA HIS A 232 1.14 3.03 -8.25
C HIS A 232 0.41 4.36 -8.30
N ILE A 233 1.06 5.42 -7.84
CA ILE A 233 0.56 6.80 -7.93
C ILE A 233 1.60 7.63 -8.68
N LYS A 234 1.21 8.22 -9.80
CA LYS A 234 2.07 9.09 -10.59
C LYS A 234 1.40 10.43 -10.82
N ALA A 235 2.06 11.53 -10.43
CA ALA A 235 1.52 12.88 -10.55
C ALA A 235 2.61 13.93 -10.81
N ASP A 236 2.23 15.11 -11.30
CA ASP A 236 3.06 16.31 -11.12
C ASP A 236 2.85 16.86 -9.70
N LYS A 237 1.60 16.93 -9.25
CA LYS A 237 1.24 17.40 -7.92
C LYS A 237 0.36 16.39 -7.21
N LEU A 238 0.82 15.91 -6.07
CA LEU A 238 0.10 14.99 -5.19
C LEU A 238 -0.26 15.69 -3.88
N ASN A 239 -1.56 15.72 -3.56
CA ASN A 239 -2.08 16.23 -2.29
C ASN A 239 -2.91 15.13 -1.61
N ILE A 240 -2.45 14.67 -0.48
CA ILE A 240 -3.18 13.72 0.38
C ILE A 240 -3.52 14.43 1.69
N ASN A 241 -4.81 14.48 2.06
CA ASN A 241 -5.31 15.19 3.23
C ASN A 241 -6.26 14.28 4.02
N ILE A 242 -5.75 13.65 5.06
CA ILE A 242 -6.48 12.67 5.85
C ILE A 242 -6.66 13.17 7.29
N ILE A 243 -7.92 13.24 7.74
CA ILE A 243 -8.27 13.83 9.03
C ILE A 243 -7.71 13.04 10.20
N ASN A 244 -7.74 11.70 10.10
CA ASN A 244 -7.32 10.80 11.17
C ASN A 244 -6.07 10.00 10.75
N GLN A 245 -6.21 8.75 10.33
CA GLN A 245 -5.07 7.88 10.04
C GLN A 245 -4.89 7.67 8.56
N LEU A 246 -3.68 7.92 8.07
CA LEU A 246 -3.20 7.55 6.74
C LEU A 246 -2.22 6.37 6.87
N ASN A 247 -2.52 5.28 6.18
CA ASN A 247 -1.62 4.14 6.03
C ASN A 247 -1.24 3.98 4.56
N ILE A 248 0.05 3.89 4.28
CA ILE A 248 0.59 3.61 2.94
C ILE A 248 1.54 2.42 3.09
N ASN A 249 1.16 1.24 2.58
CA ASN A 249 1.94 0.02 2.72
C ASN A 249 2.23 -0.60 1.37
N GLY A 250 3.49 -0.76 1.01
CA GLY A 250 3.88 -1.36 -0.24
C GLY A 250 3.35 -0.61 -1.47
N ALA A 251 3.35 0.71 -1.46
CA ALA A 251 2.94 1.54 -2.60
C ALA A 251 4.15 2.24 -3.23
N GLU A 252 4.06 2.50 -4.52
CA GLU A 252 5.04 3.26 -5.28
C GLU A 252 4.45 4.60 -5.71
N ILE A 253 5.02 5.68 -5.18
CA ILE A 253 4.55 7.04 -5.41
C ILE A 253 5.64 7.84 -6.11
N GLN A 254 5.31 8.43 -7.24
CA GLN A 254 6.17 9.33 -8.01
C GLN A 254 5.46 10.64 -8.25
N ALA A 255 6.03 11.76 -7.79
CA ALA A 255 5.48 13.08 -8.05
C ALA A 255 6.57 14.16 -8.09
N LYS A 256 6.32 15.30 -8.77
CA LYS A 256 7.22 16.46 -8.66
C LYS A 256 7.03 17.13 -7.29
N SER A 257 5.81 17.25 -6.82
CA SER A 257 5.51 17.79 -5.49
C SER A 257 4.53 16.89 -4.76
N SER A 258 4.89 16.47 -3.55
CA SER A 258 4.09 15.62 -2.68
C SER A 258 3.83 16.30 -1.34
N GLN A 259 2.58 16.63 -1.09
CA GLN A 259 2.07 17.09 0.19
C GLN A 259 1.21 15.98 0.79
N ILE A 260 1.69 15.34 1.84
CA ILE A 260 1.04 14.20 2.48
C ILE A 260 0.72 14.55 3.92
N ASN A 261 -0.54 14.83 4.20
CA ASN A 261 -1.03 15.21 5.53
C ASN A 261 -1.95 14.12 6.09
N GLY A 262 -1.76 13.77 7.35
CA GLY A 262 -2.65 12.88 8.08
C GLY A 262 -2.79 13.31 9.54
N GLY A 263 -3.85 12.87 10.25
CA GLY A 263 -3.86 12.95 11.70
C GLY A 263 -2.68 12.18 12.28
N GLY A 264 -2.50 10.93 11.87
CA GLY A 264 -1.27 10.15 11.94
C GLY A 264 -0.88 9.67 10.54
N VAL A 265 0.41 9.46 10.27
CA VAL A 265 0.91 8.97 8.98
C VAL A 265 1.80 7.75 9.22
N HIS A 266 1.46 6.64 8.57
CA HIS A 266 2.26 5.42 8.58
C HIS A 266 2.68 5.04 7.16
N LEU A 267 3.98 4.86 6.94
CA LEU A 267 4.56 4.37 5.69
C LEU A 267 5.19 2.99 5.96
N GLY A 268 4.44 1.96 5.67
CA GLY A 268 4.82 0.59 5.96
C GLY A 268 5.27 -0.20 4.73
N SER A 269 5.26 -1.50 4.89
CA SER A 269 5.56 -2.48 3.86
C SER A 269 4.54 -3.61 3.89
N GLU A 270 4.36 -4.28 2.75
CA GLU A 270 3.65 -5.54 2.64
C GLU A 270 4.67 -6.69 2.61
N LYS A 271 4.23 -7.90 2.96
CA LYS A 271 5.09 -9.09 2.92
C LYS A 271 4.42 -10.19 2.14
N THR A 272 5.20 -10.88 1.31
CA THR A 272 4.79 -12.12 0.68
C THR A 272 5.56 -13.30 1.26
N VAL A 273 4.93 -14.47 1.23
CA VAL A 273 5.47 -15.72 1.74
C VAL A 273 5.54 -16.75 0.63
N VAL A 274 6.71 -17.39 0.52
CA VAL A 274 6.89 -18.63 -0.25
C VAL A 274 7.25 -19.72 0.73
N ALA A 275 6.50 -20.82 0.73
CA ALA A 275 6.74 -21.96 1.60
C ALA A 275 6.69 -23.27 0.81
N ASN A 276 7.71 -24.12 0.97
CA ASN A 276 7.79 -25.41 0.33
C ASN A 276 8.05 -26.49 1.37
N LYS A 277 7.49 -27.66 1.14
CA LYS A 277 7.72 -28.87 1.92
C LYS A 277 8.00 -30.05 0.99
N SER A 278 8.95 -30.88 1.36
CA SER A 278 9.18 -32.16 0.70
C SER A 278 9.31 -33.29 1.72
N SER A 279 8.80 -34.42 1.39
CA SER A 279 8.97 -35.65 2.16
C SER A 279 9.39 -36.76 1.23
N LYS A 280 10.45 -37.47 1.57
CA LYS A 280 10.95 -38.58 0.79
C LYS A 280 11.16 -39.79 1.70
N PHE A 281 10.47 -40.88 1.40
CA PHE A 281 10.63 -42.13 2.08
C PHE A 281 11.16 -43.18 1.12
N GLN A 282 12.17 -43.93 1.56
CA GLN A 282 12.78 -45.01 0.83
C GLN A 282 12.93 -46.24 1.73
N SER A 283 12.62 -47.41 1.23
CA SER A 283 12.79 -48.65 2.01
C SER A 283 13.11 -49.87 1.15
N LYS A 284 13.90 -50.79 1.73
CA LYS A 284 14.19 -52.11 1.17
C LYS A 284 14.47 -53.06 2.31
N GLY A 285 13.58 -54.03 2.55
CA GLY A 285 13.72 -54.98 3.67
C GLY A 285 13.78 -54.24 5.01
N ALA A 286 14.84 -54.47 5.78
CA ALA A 286 15.03 -53.82 7.10
C ALA A 286 15.67 -52.42 7.01
N TRP A 287 16.02 -51.96 5.81
CA TRP A 287 16.56 -50.63 5.58
C TRP A 287 15.44 -49.63 5.27
N TYR A 288 15.52 -48.44 5.85
CA TYR A 288 14.72 -47.30 5.45
C TYR A 288 15.47 -45.96 5.64
N ARG A 289 15.03 -44.95 4.91
CA ARG A 289 15.37 -43.54 5.08
C ARG A 289 14.12 -42.68 4.86
N ASN A 290 13.84 -41.83 5.81
CA ASN A 290 12.77 -40.85 5.76
C ASN A 290 13.40 -39.46 5.85
N GLU A 291 13.09 -38.59 4.91
CA GLU A 291 13.60 -37.22 4.83
C GLU A 291 12.40 -36.26 4.78
N LEU A 292 12.46 -35.22 5.57
CA LEU A 292 11.49 -34.12 5.60
C LEU A 292 12.26 -32.81 5.48
N ASP A 293 11.94 -32.03 4.45
CA ASP A 293 12.51 -30.70 4.26
C ASP A 293 11.39 -29.68 4.20
N SER A 294 11.63 -28.53 4.79
CA SER A 294 10.74 -27.37 4.68
C SER A 294 11.53 -26.09 4.59
N ASN A 295 11.07 -25.19 3.75
CA ASN A 295 11.59 -23.84 3.72
C ASN A 295 10.43 -22.84 3.70
N ARG A 296 10.65 -21.67 4.28
CA ARG A 296 9.74 -20.55 4.27
C ARG A 296 10.54 -19.27 4.14
N THR A 297 10.20 -18.47 3.15
CA THR A 297 10.86 -17.19 2.88
C THR A 297 9.82 -16.09 2.83
N GLU A 298 10.03 -15.04 3.62
CA GLU A 298 9.29 -13.80 3.55
C GLU A 298 10.06 -12.79 2.70
N THR A 299 9.34 -12.05 1.85
CA THR A 299 9.89 -10.93 1.07
C THR A 299 9.15 -9.66 1.42
N THR A 300 9.91 -8.61 1.74
CA THR A 300 9.36 -7.29 2.09
C THR A 300 9.17 -6.44 0.84
N HIS A 301 7.97 -5.93 0.63
CA HIS A 301 7.58 -4.98 -0.41
C HIS A 301 7.38 -3.63 0.24
N ARG A 302 8.35 -2.75 0.12
CA ARG A 302 8.42 -1.47 0.81
C ARG A 302 7.59 -0.39 0.14
N THR A 303 7.08 0.56 0.90
CA THR A 303 6.59 1.83 0.35
C THR A 303 7.77 2.63 -0.18
N THR A 304 7.65 3.10 -1.42
CA THR A 304 8.64 3.96 -2.07
C THR A 304 7.99 5.28 -2.48
N ILE A 305 8.57 6.39 -2.09
CA ILE A 305 8.13 7.73 -2.49
C ILE A 305 9.31 8.44 -3.15
N ALA A 306 9.14 8.80 -4.41
CA ALA A 306 10.08 9.61 -5.18
C ALA A 306 9.43 10.96 -5.54
N SER A 307 10.06 12.08 -5.13
CA SER A 307 9.50 13.42 -5.35
C SER A 307 10.61 14.46 -5.49
N ASP A 308 10.33 15.59 -6.16
CA ASP A 308 11.24 16.72 -6.04
C ASP A 308 11.11 17.35 -4.66
N ASN A 309 9.88 17.65 -4.23
CA ASN A 309 9.60 18.19 -2.90
C ASN A 309 8.65 17.25 -2.16
N LEU A 310 9.12 16.65 -1.08
CA LEU A 310 8.37 15.74 -0.24
C LEU A 310 8.10 16.37 1.13
N ASN A 311 6.84 16.62 1.44
CA ASN A 311 6.40 17.08 2.75
C ASN A 311 5.40 16.11 3.34
N ILE A 312 5.71 15.56 4.52
CA ILE A 312 4.86 14.61 5.25
C ILE A 312 4.57 15.17 6.64
N VAL A 313 3.28 15.36 6.94
CA VAL A 313 2.84 15.98 8.20
C VAL A 313 1.81 15.11 8.90
N ALA A 314 2.10 14.71 10.12
CA ALA A 314 1.13 14.15 11.05
C ALA A 314 0.61 15.23 11.99
N THR A 315 -0.63 15.69 11.78
CA THR A 315 -1.19 16.89 12.43
C THR A 315 -1.70 16.65 13.85
N LYS A 316 -1.90 15.39 14.26
CA LYS A 316 -2.40 15.00 15.59
C LYS A 316 -1.57 13.89 16.24
N GLY A 317 -0.89 13.09 15.43
CA GLY A 317 -0.17 11.89 15.83
C GLY A 317 1.29 11.92 15.45
N LYS A 318 1.81 10.75 15.10
CA LYS A 318 3.21 10.54 14.69
C LYS A 318 3.32 10.30 13.19
N VAL A 319 4.48 10.65 12.64
CA VAL A 319 4.96 10.06 11.39
C VAL A 319 5.73 8.80 11.74
N THR A 320 5.32 7.67 11.19
CA THR A 320 5.98 6.38 11.43
C THR A 320 6.35 5.71 10.12
N THR A 321 7.48 5.00 10.10
CA THR A 321 7.87 4.17 8.96
C THR A 321 8.21 2.76 9.38
N GLU A 322 8.03 1.81 8.45
CA GLU A 322 8.50 0.44 8.56
C GLU A 322 9.09 -0.01 7.21
N GLY A 323 10.41 0.19 7.05
CA GLY A 323 11.14 -0.18 5.84
C GLY A 323 10.86 0.69 4.61
N ALA A 324 10.34 1.91 4.76
CA ALA A 324 10.04 2.81 3.66
C ALA A 324 11.31 3.34 2.96
N LYS A 325 11.17 3.73 1.68
CA LYS A 325 12.21 4.42 0.91
C LYS A 325 11.70 5.77 0.44
N LEU A 326 12.35 6.84 0.89
CA LEU A 326 12.03 8.22 0.57
C LEU A 326 13.19 8.82 -0.24
N SER A 327 12.92 9.25 -1.45
CA SER A 327 13.91 9.88 -2.34
C SER A 327 13.37 11.21 -2.85
N ALA A 328 14.03 12.32 -2.53
CA ALA A 328 13.57 13.64 -2.96
C ALA A 328 14.73 14.62 -3.18
N LYS A 329 14.44 15.78 -3.77
CA LYS A 329 15.37 16.90 -3.70
C LYS A 329 15.37 17.50 -2.29
N THR A 330 14.16 17.74 -1.74
CA THR A 330 13.99 18.22 -0.37
C THR A 330 12.95 17.37 0.35
N THR A 331 13.23 16.97 1.59
CA THR A 331 12.33 16.19 2.43
C THR A 331 12.08 16.88 3.75
N ALA A 332 10.80 17.06 4.10
CA ALA A 332 10.38 17.53 5.41
C ALA A 332 9.39 16.55 6.04
N LEU A 333 9.69 16.10 7.25
CA LEU A 333 8.82 15.25 8.06
C LEU A 333 8.47 15.99 9.35
N TYR A 334 7.18 16.10 9.66
CA TYR A 334 6.70 16.71 10.89
C TYR A 334 5.65 15.84 11.57
N GLY A 335 5.83 15.57 12.85
CA GLY A 335 4.85 14.84 13.66
C GLY A 335 4.46 15.64 14.92
N GLU A 336 3.17 15.95 15.11
CA GLU A 336 2.70 16.64 16.31
C GLU A 336 3.10 15.86 17.59
N GLN A 337 2.96 14.53 17.57
CA GLN A 337 3.41 13.66 18.66
C GLN A 337 4.79 13.04 18.41
N GLY A 338 5.52 13.52 17.39
CA GLY A 338 6.87 13.08 17.05
C GLY A 338 6.97 12.21 15.82
N ILE A 339 8.16 11.66 15.61
CA ILE A 339 8.54 10.84 14.45
C ILE A 339 9.17 9.55 14.95
N THR A 340 8.79 8.42 14.36
CA THR A 340 9.45 7.14 14.63
C THR A 340 9.75 6.47 13.29
N LEU A 341 11.00 6.46 12.89
CA LEU A 341 11.45 5.81 11.66
C LEU A 341 12.17 4.51 12.02
N ARG A 342 11.72 3.40 11.47
CA ARG A 342 12.36 2.09 11.65
C ARG A 342 12.30 1.27 10.36
N GLY A 343 13.12 0.21 10.28
CA GLY A 343 13.07 -0.74 9.19
C GLY A 343 12.01 -1.82 9.38
N ALA A 344 11.83 -2.62 8.35
CA ALA A 344 11.03 -3.83 8.35
C ALA A 344 11.93 -5.07 8.48
N SER A 345 11.44 -6.12 9.14
CA SER A 345 12.12 -7.40 9.21
C SER A 345 11.33 -8.47 8.49
N ALA A 346 12.01 -9.29 7.71
CA ALA A 346 11.47 -10.48 7.04
C ALA A 346 12.21 -11.73 7.50
N THR A 347 11.51 -12.86 7.56
CA THR A 347 12.06 -14.11 8.07
C THR A 347 12.32 -15.09 6.95
N GLN A 348 13.47 -15.74 7.01
CA GLN A 348 13.80 -16.92 6.23
C GLN A 348 14.06 -18.08 7.17
N SER A 349 13.32 -19.19 7.02
CA SER A 349 13.53 -20.39 7.81
C SER A 349 13.66 -21.62 6.93
N GLN A 350 14.51 -22.53 7.34
CA GLN A 350 14.72 -23.83 6.71
C GLN A 350 14.83 -24.87 7.81
N ALA A 351 14.10 -25.96 7.68
CA ALA A 351 14.26 -27.13 8.54
C ALA A 351 14.39 -28.37 7.69
N ALA A 352 15.36 -29.21 8.02
CA ALA A 352 15.59 -30.51 7.42
C ALA A 352 15.68 -31.57 8.50
N TYR A 353 14.93 -32.63 8.34
CA TYR A 353 14.95 -33.78 9.25
C TYR A 353 15.14 -35.06 8.46
N ALA A 354 15.99 -35.95 8.92
CA ALA A 354 16.10 -37.29 8.39
C ALA A 354 16.16 -38.32 9.55
N ASP A 355 15.44 -39.43 9.40
CA ASP A 355 15.65 -40.61 10.17
C ASP A 355 15.94 -41.79 9.26
N PHE A 356 16.84 -42.64 9.68
CA PHE A 356 17.31 -43.75 8.86
C PHE A 356 17.68 -44.97 9.72
N LYS A 357 17.47 -46.14 9.16
CA LYS A 357 17.78 -47.42 9.80
C LYS A 357 18.52 -48.33 8.82
N ASN A 358 19.57 -48.99 9.36
CA ASN A 358 20.39 -49.95 8.66
C ASN A 358 21.00 -49.40 7.35
N GLU A 359 21.28 -48.11 7.30
CA GLU A 359 21.92 -47.47 6.15
C GLU A 359 23.40 -47.88 6.05
N THR A 360 23.85 -48.25 4.88
CA THR A 360 25.21 -48.69 4.58
C THR A 360 25.59 -50.05 5.19
N ALA A 361 26.77 -50.59 4.77
CA ALA A 361 27.33 -51.87 5.26
C ALA A 361 27.60 -51.92 6.77
N ARG A 362 27.60 -50.75 7.45
CA ARG A 362 27.80 -50.64 8.91
C ARG A 362 26.49 -50.60 9.70
N LEU A 363 25.35 -50.88 9.05
CA LEU A 363 24.02 -50.86 9.68
C LEU A 363 23.79 -49.58 10.48
N LYS A 364 24.11 -48.43 9.87
CA LYS A 364 23.96 -47.10 10.47
C LYS A 364 22.50 -46.79 10.70
N THR A 365 22.13 -46.46 11.92
CA THR A 365 20.78 -46.05 12.33
C THR A 365 20.86 -44.73 13.08
N GLY A 366 19.98 -43.79 12.83
CA GLY A 366 20.01 -42.51 13.53
C GLY A 366 19.09 -41.46 12.95
N THR A 367 19.28 -40.27 13.48
CA THR A 367 18.53 -39.06 13.09
C THR A 367 19.49 -37.93 12.75
N SER A 368 19.10 -37.10 11.83
CA SER A 368 19.73 -35.82 11.51
C SER A 368 18.67 -34.73 11.55
N ASN A 369 18.92 -33.66 12.27
CA ASN A 369 18.02 -32.53 12.36
C ASN A 369 18.81 -31.25 12.17
N GLN A 370 18.38 -30.45 11.18
CA GLN A 370 18.96 -29.15 10.85
C GLN A 370 17.85 -28.12 10.92
N ASP A 371 18.12 -27.00 11.57
CA ASP A 371 17.23 -25.85 11.64
C ASP A 371 18.02 -24.57 11.38
N SER A 372 17.41 -23.66 10.63
CA SER A 372 17.98 -22.36 10.33
C SER A 372 16.88 -21.31 10.31
N HIS A 373 17.10 -20.20 11.02
CA HIS A 373 16.21 -19.07 11.11
C HIS A 373 17.01 -17.78 10.99
N ILE A 374 16.69 -16.98 9.95
CA ILE A 374 17.40 -15.74 9.64
C ILE A 374 16.39 -14.62 9.55
N GLN A 375 16.58 -13.55 10.30
CA GLN A 375 15.86 -12.31 10.15
C GLN A 375 16.64 -11.36 9.24
N ARG A 376 16.02 -10.99 8.12
CA ARG A 376 16.56 -10.00 7.18
C ARG A 376 15.96 -8.64 7.46
N TYR A 377 16.82 -7.66 7.67
CA TYR A 377 16.43 -6.28 7.94
C TYR A 377 16.40 -5.45 6.66
N THR A 378 15.32 -4.69 6.47
CA THR A 378 15.18 -3.69 5.42
C THR A 378 15.05 -2.32 6.07
N ALA A 379 16.12 -1.54 6.08
CA ALA A 379 16.15 -0.22 6.70
C ALA A 379 15.14 0.74 6.06
N THR A 380 14.59 1.66 6.83
CA THR A 380 14.02 2.88 6.24
C THR A 380 15.17 3.69 5.65
N GLU A 381 15.05 4.06 4.38
CA GLU A 381 16.05 4.82 3.63
C GLU A 381 15.52 6.21 3.29
N ILE A 382 16.34 7.23 3.53
CA ILE A 382 16.05 8.62 3.12
C ILE A 382 17.21 9.10 2.28
N SER A 383 16.93 9.60 1.08
CA SER A 383 17.92 10.19 0.19
C SER A 383 17.45 11.55 -0.28
N THR A 384 18.19 12.61 0.04
CA THR A 384 17.87 13.98 -0.39
C THR A 384 19.04 14.63 -1.09
N GLN A 385 18.77 15.34 -2.19
CA GLN A 385 19.77 16.12 -2.92
C GLN A 385 20.06 17.48 -2.23
N ASN A 386 19.05 18.02 -1.54
CA ASN A 386 19.15 19.23 -0.73
C ASN A 386 18.91 18.85 0.74
N ASP A 387 18.02 19.55 1.41
CA ASP A 387 17.87 19.47 2.86
C ASP A 387 16.92 18.38 3.33
N LEU A 388 17.22 17.82 4.50
CA LEU A 388 16.34 16.98 5.29
C LEU A 388 15.92 17.74 6.56
N VAL A 389 14.61 17.92 6.72
CA VAL A 389 14.03 18.54 7.92
C VAL A 389 13.22 17.50 8.69
N LEU A 390 13.55 17.32 9.96
CA LEU A 390 12.80 16.46 10.89
C LEU A 390 12.30 17.33 12.05
N GLY A 391 10.97 17.36 12.28
CA GLY A 391 10.39 18.23 13.29
C GLY A 391 9.22 17.63 14.03
N GLY A 392 8.89 18.19 15.20
CA GLY A 392 7.72 17.79 15.97
C GLY A 392 7.72 18.28 17.40
N LYS A 393 6.59 18.12 18.10
CA LYS A 393 6.51 18.40 19.54
C LYS A 393 6.88 17.20 20.39
N GLY A 394 6.73 15.99 19.87
CA GLY A 394 7.12 14.75 20.55
C GLY A 394 8.55 14.31 20.26
N ASP A 395 8.87 13.07 20.65
CA ASP A 395 10.18 12.47 20.41
C ASP A 395 10.39 12.16 18.92
N VAL A 396 11.62 12.32 18.47
CA VAL A 396 12.08 11.91 17.14
C VAL A 396 13.05 10.74 17.31
N ASN A 397 12.63 9.55 16.88
CA ASN A 397 13.38 8.32 16.99
C ASN A 397 13.70 7.73 15.63
N LEU A 398 14.97 7.55 15.33
CA LEU A 398 15.48 6.86 14.15
C LEU A 398 16.12 5.54 14.62
N ILE A 399 15.61 4.42 14.14
CA ILE A 399 15.99 3.08 14.59
C ILE A 399 16.45 2.26 13.38
N GLY A 400 17.75 2.06 13.23
CA GLY A 400 18.32 1.36 12.08
C GLY A 400 18.03 2.03 10.74
N VAL A 401 18.00 3.34 10.69
CA VAL A 401 17.67 4.15 9.51
C VAL A 401 18.93 4.51 8.72
N VAL A 402 18.86 4.46 7.41
CA VAL A 402 19.94 4.94 6.54
C VAL A 402 19.50 6.25 5.87
N ALA A 403 20.22 7.35 6.12
CA ALA A 403 19.94 8.63 5.49
C ALA A 403 21.18 9.20 4.79
N LYS A 404 20.99 9.62 3.54
CA LYS A 404 21.98 10.34 2.73
C LYS A 404 21.43 11.71 2.38
N VAL A 405 22.09 12.76 2.84
CA VAL A 405 21.67 14.15 2.70
C VAL A 405 22.79 14.92 2.03
N ASP A 406 22.60 15.37 0.80
CA ASP A 406 23.62 16.15 0.08
C ASP A 406 23.64 17.63 0.52
N GLY A 407 22.52 18.16 1.04
CA GLY A 407 22.43 19.48 1.69
C GLY A 407 22.55 19.40 3.21
N ALA A 408 21.74 20.17 3.91
CA ALA A 408 21.76 20.26 5.38
C ALA A 408 20.73 19.30 6.05
N LEU A 409 21.06 18.85 7.25
CA LEU A 409 20.14 18.19 8.16
C LEU A 409 19.71 19.16 9.26
N LEU A 410 18.40 19.41 9.35
CA LEU A 410 17.81 20.12 10.48
C LEU A 410 16.85 19.19 11.21
N ALA A 411 17.24 18.69 12.38
CA ALA A 411 16.36 17.94 13.28
C ALA A 411 16.04 18.82 14.49
N LYS A 412 14.78 19.28 14.58
CA LYS A 412 14.34 20.17 15.66
C LYS A 412 13.03 19.69 16.25
N ASN A 413 13.06 19.35 17.56
CA ASN A 413 11.88 18.86 18.25
C ASN A 413 11.82 19.29 19.73
N GLU A 414 10.64 19.16 20.33
CA GLU A 414 10.42 19.49 21.75
C GLU A 414 10.65 18.32 22.70
N GLY A 415 10.68 17.10 22.18
CA GLY A 415 10.99 15.87 22.91
C GLY A 415 12.48 15.51 22.87
N ASN A 416 12.76 14.21 22.96
CA ASN A 416 14.09 13.65 22.72
C ASN A 416 14.34 13.42 21.23
N LEU A 417 15.57 13.54 20.80
CA LEU A 417 16.06 13.10 19.49
C LEU A 417 16.98 11.90 19.71
N ALA A 418 16.59 10.76 19.19
CA ALA A 418 17.34 9.53 19.39
C ALA A 418 17.68 8.82 18.08
N PHE A 419 18.93 8.41 17.94
CA PHE A 419 19.44 7.56 16.86
C PHE A 419 19.85 6.23 17.48
N ASN A 420 19.05 5.20 17.20
CA ASN A 420 19.19 3.89 17.82
C ASN A 420 19.47 2.81 16.77
N ALA A 421 19.96 1.68 17.24
CA ALA A 421 20.14 0.48 16.44
C ALA A 421 18.94 -0.47 16.59
N GLU A 422 18.62 -1.20 15.52
CA GLU A 422 17.74 -2.37 15.53
C GLU A 422 18.56 -3.64 15.58
N LYS A 423 18.01 -4.71 16.13
CA LYS A 423 18.67 -6.02 16.20
C LYS A 423 17.89 -7.05 15.40
N THR A 424 18.60 -7.86 14.65
CA THR A 424 18.07 -9.09 14.04
C THR A 424 18.84 -10.30 14.53
N THR A 425 18.22 -11.47 14.41
CA THR A 425 18.81 -12.72 14.88
C THR A 425 19.01 -13.68 13.70
N GLU A 426 20.13 -14.41 13.78
CA GLU A 426 20.39 -15.58 12.96
C GLU A 426 20.59 -16.77 13.89
N HIS A 427 19.86 -17.84 13.62
CA HIS A 427 19.98 -19.11 14.30
C HIS A 427 20.27 -20.21 13.31
N TYR A 428 21.21 -21.07 13.64
CA TYR A 428 21.49 -22.30 12.92
C TYR A 428 21.78 -23.42 13.93
N SER A 429 21.17 -24.57 13.73
CA SER A 429 21.48 -25.77 14.52
C SER A 429 21.54 -27.01 13.62
N LEU A 430 22.47 -27.88 13.94
CA LEU A 430 22.59 -29.23 13.36
C LEU A 430 22.79 -30.21 14.50
N ASN A 431 21.93 -31.23 14.56
CA ASN A 431 21.98 -32.27 15.55
C ASN A 431 21.87 -33.65 14.86
N ASP A 432 22.97 -34.38 14.83
CA ASP A 432 23.06 -35.74 14.32
C ASP A 432 23.25 -36.71 15.44
N HIS A 433 22.44 -37.76 15.48
CA HIS A 433 22.63 -38.89 16.38
C HIS A 433 22.65 -40.18 15.56
N MET A 434 23.75 -40.94 15.68
CA MET A 434 24.01 -42.15 14.89
C MET A 434 24.47 -43.28 15.74
N ARG A 435 24.00 -44.50 15.50
CA ARG A 435 24.45 -45.75 16.08
C ARG A 435 24.89 -46.67 14.98
N PHE A 436 25.96 -47.40 15.19
CA PHE A 436 26.54 -48.35 14.27
C PHE A 436 26.35 -49.77 14.81
N TRP A 437 25.94 -50.69 13.93
CA TRP A 437 25.71 -52.10 14.27
C TRP A 437 24.77 -52.27 15.49
N GLY A 438 23.65 -51.56 15.48
CA GLY A 438 22.69 -51.59 16.59
C GLY A 438 23.24 -51.07 17.93
N GLY A 439 24.35 -50.34 17.90
CA GLY A 439 25.04 -49.85 19.09
C GLY A 439 26.28 -50.64 19.49
N LEU A 440 26.50 -51.85 18.95
CA LEU A 440 27.68 -52.69 19.24
C LEU A 440 29.01 -52.07 18.77
N ALA A 441 28.99 -51.31 17.69
CA ALA A 441 30.15 -50.59 17.18
C ALA A 441 30.19 -49.10 17.59
N GLY A 442 29.42 -48.73 18.61
CA GLY A 442 29.41 -47.40 19.18
C GLY A 442 28.32 -46.48 18.66
N SER A 443 28.25 -45.30 19.20
CA SER A 443 27.38 -44.22 18.79
C SER A 443 28.18 -42.93 18.55
N LYS A 444 27.69 -42.08 17.67
CA LYS A 444 28.25 -40.75 17.44
C LYS A 444 27.13 -39.75 17.52
N THR A 445 27.32 -38.73 18.32
CA THR A 445 26.45 -37.55 18.33
C THR A 445 27.26 -36.34 17.91
N VAL A 446 26.75 -35.58 16.95
CA VAL A 446 27.33 -34.32 16.54
C VAL A 446 26.26 -33.25 16.70
N GLY A 447 26.54 -32.25 17.51
CA GLY A 447 25.71 -31.07 17.66
C GLY A 447 26.55 -29.84 17.34
N THR A 448 26.06 -29.01 16.44
CA THR A 448 26.63 -27.70 16.20
C THR A 448 25.49 -26.70 16.18
N GLY A 449 25.72 -25.54 16.77
CA GLY A 449 24.74 -24.45 16.75
C GLY A 449 25.47 -23.11 16.71
N ARG A 450 24.84 -22.14 16.04
CA ARG A 450 25.29 -20.76 16.04
C ARG A 450 24.09 -19.86 16.24
N ASN A 451 24.19 -18.98 17.19
CA ASN A 451 23.31 -17.84 17.35
C ASN A 451 24.13 -16.58 17.14
N ALA A 452 23.63 -15.68 16.31
CA ALA A 452 24.24 -14.39 16.08
C ALA A 452 23.17 -13.30 16.20
N GLU A 453 23.50 -12.22 16.85
CA GLU A 453 22.77 -10.96 16.79
C GLU A 453 23.46 -10.03 15.79
N ILE A 454 22.71 -9.46 14.89
CA ILE A 454 23.18 -8.47 13.91
C ILE A 454 22.59 -7.13 14.32
N ILE A 455 23.47 -6.16 14.52
CA ILE A 455 23.08 -4.81 14.94
C ILE A 455 23.05 -3.92 13.70
N HIS A 456 21.90 -3.30 13.47
CA HIS A 456 21.65 -2.35 12.38
C HIS A 456 21.55 -0.95 12.98
N GLY A 457 22.67 -0.24 13.05
CA GLY A 457 22.71 1.14 13.55
C GLY A 457 22.05 2.11 12.58
N SER A 458 21.53 3.23 13.09
CA SER A 458 21.17 4.34 12.23
C SER A 458 22.44 4.99 11.67
N ASP A 459 22.49 5.17 10.36
CA ASP A 459 23.64 5.75 9.63
C ASP A 459 23.17 6.95 8.82
N LEU A 460 23.51 8.13 9.32
CA LEU A 460 23.20 9.40 8.66
C LEU A 460 24.48 10.03 8.14
N THR A 461 24.56 10.18 6.82
CA THR A 461 25.64 10.87 6.14
C THR A 461 25.11 12.16 5.54
N VAL A 462 25.60 13.30 6.03
CA VAL A 462 25.22 14.66 5.63
C VAL A 462 26.41 15.35 5.01
N ARG A 463 26.31 15.86 3.78
CA ARG A 463 27.42 16.60 3.16
C ARG A 463 27.51 18.04 3.61
N GLY A 464 26.36 18.68 3.87
CA GLY A 464 26.27 20.03 4.40
C GLY A 464 26.33 20.06 5.93
N ASP A 465 25.70 21.08 6.50
CA ASP A 465 25.63 21.28 7.95
C ASP A 465 24.61 20.35 8.60
N ALA A 466 24.84 19.97 9.86
CA ALA A 466 23.90 19.20 10.65
C ALA A 466 23.55 19.91 11.96
N VAL A 467 22.28 20.20 12.17
CA VAL A 467 21.75 20.78 13.41
C VAL A 467 20.81 19.79 14.07
N LEU A 468 21.19 19.32 15.26
CA LEU A 468 20.41 18.44 16.11
C LEU A 468 19.96 19.23 17.35
N ASP A 469 18.72 19.72 17.35
CA ASP A 469 18.16 20.60 18.39
C ASP A 469 16.95 19.93 19.05
N ALA A 470 17.12 19.38 20.23
CA ALA A 470 16.08 18.70 20.98
C ALA A 470 15.92 19.33 22.37
N LYS A 471 14.70 19.75 22.74
CA LYS A 471 14.48 20.39 24.04
C LYS A 471 14.84 19.51 25.26
N ARG A 472 14.66 18.19 25.13
CA ARG A 472 14.95 17.25 26.23
C ARG A 472 16.37 16.70 26.14
N GLY A 473 16.76 16.15 25.00
CA GLY A 473 18.10 15.61 24.85
C GLY A 473 18.33 14.93 23.49
N VAL A 474 19.62 14.81 23.13
CA VAL A 474 20.06 14.09 21.93
C VAL A 474 20.79 12.83 22.37
N HIS A 475 20.38 11.67 21.87
CA HIS A 475 20.93 10.35 22.20
C HIS A 475 21.38 9.64 20.91
N ILE A 476 22.59 9.12 20.88
CA ILE A 476 23.13 8.32 19.77
C ILE A 476 23.62 6.99 20.35
N THR A 477 22.91 5.90 20.06
CA THR A 477 23.20 4.58 20.61
C THR A 477 23.39 3.57 19.48
N GLY A 478 24.60 3.00 19.35
CA GLY A 478 24.90 2.00 18.32
C GLY A 478 24.72 2.55 16.88
N SER A 479 24.80 3.86 16.70
CA SER A 479 24.45 4.59 15.47
C SER A 479 25.50 5.64 15.16
N ARG A 480 25.41 6.24 13.96
CA ARG A 480 26.38 7.20 13.46
C ARG A 480 25.70 8.36 12.75
N VAL A 481 26.13 9.58 13.02
CA VAL A 481 25.79 10.80 12.29
C VAL A 481 27.10 11.47 11.87
N VAL A 482 27.31 11.60 10.58
CA VAL A 482 28.52 12.23 10.00
C VAL A 482 28.11 13.45 9.19
N THR A 483 28.76 14.57 9.42
CA THR A 483 28.55 15.80 8.66
C THR A 483 29.86 16.23 7.97
N GLY A 484 29.76 16.68 6.72
CA GLY A 484 30.85 17.28 5.98
C GLY A 484 30.99 18.78 6.22
N GLY A 485 29.93 19.43 6.72
CA GLY A 485 29.91 20.84 7.13
C GLY A 485 30.00 21.00 8.66
N ASN A 486 29.41 22.08 9.18
CA ASN A 486 29.37 22.35 10.61
C ASN A 486 28.34 21.42 11.31
N GLY A 487 28.72 20.87 12.45
CA GLY A 487 27.83 20.11 13.31
C GLY A 487 27.45 20.92 14.56
N ALA A 488 26.13 20.99 14.86
CA ALA A 488 25.65 21.60 16.09
C ALA A 488 24.67 20.64 16.81
N VAL A 489 24.94 20.35 18.07
CA VAL A 489 24.07 19.56 18.93
C VAL A 489 23.61 20.41 20.09
N LYS A 490 22.31 20.55 20.29
CA LYS A 490 21.67 21.31 21.36
C LYS A 490 20.65 20.46 22.07
N GLY A 491 20.72 20.47 23.41
CA GLY A 491 19.77 19.77 24.28
C GLY A 491 20.01 20.13 25.73
N ASN A 492 18.99 20.02 26.58
CA ASN A 492 19.11 20.33 28.02
C ASN A 492 19.92 19.28 28.79
N THR A 493 20.00 18.06 28.29
CA THR A 493 20.80 16.97 28.86
C THR A 493 21.43 16.20 27.71
N GLY A 494 22.61 16.64 27.26
CA GLY A 494 23.36 15.93 26.23
C GLY A 494 24.23 14.84 26.85
N SER A 495 24.03 13.58 26.52
CA SER A 495 25.07 12.57 26.58
C SER A 495 25.50 12.23 25.16
N LEU A 496 26.71 12.53 24.80
CA LEU A 496 27.40 12.04 23.62
C LEU A 496 27.92 10.63 23.87
#